data_64dfb7099105c4aba744ce56ef75ac21
#
_entry.id   64dfb7099105c4aba744ce56ef75ac21
#
_cell.length_a   1.000
_cell.length_b   1.000
_cell.length_c   1.000
_cell.angle_alpha   90.00
_cell.angle_beta   90.00
_cell.angle_gamma   90.00
#
_symmetry.space_group_name_H-M   'P 1'
#
loop_
_entity.id
_entity.type
_entity.pdbx_description
1 polymer ?
#
loop_
_entity_poly.entity_id
_entity_poly.type
_entity_poly.pdbx_seq_one_letter_code
_entity_poly.pdbx_strand_id
1 'polypeptide(L)'
;MEEERNTTSEHGSHDDHANGAHHDHAGHDHHASDIETVSAAILTISSSRSLEEDPAGEAIGEAFERADHEVSTRALVTDDHDDVQAAIDELVGREDTDVVVSTGGTGITPDDMTIEAVSPLFTKELPGFGELFRRRSYGEVGARIVATRAIAGVVSETPVFCLPGSENAARLGSEIATEVCGHLAGLARQDSEQH
;
A
#
# COMPACT_ATOMS: atom_id res chain seq x y z
N MET A 1 59.69 -33.85 -35.24
CA MET A 1 59.55 -35.30 -35.01
C MET A 1 58.15 -35.46 -34.48
N GLU A 2 57.21 -35.70 -35.41
CA GLU A 2 56.68 -37.02 -35.73
C GLU A 2 55.78 -37.53 -34.60
N GLU A 3 54.58 -37.97 -34.77
CA GLU A 3 53.69 -38.41 -35.87
C GLU A 3 52.35 -38.71 -35.19
N GLU A 4 51.27 -38.26 -35.78
CA GLU A 4 50.21 -39.07 -36.45
C GLU A 4 49.77 -40.38 -35.76
N ARG A 5 48.46 -40.55 -35.51
CA ARG A 5 47.42 -41.15 -36.37
C ARG A 5 46.14 -41.32 -35.52
N ASN A 6 45.02 -40.73 -35.91
CA ASN A 6 43.95 -41.24 -36.77
C ASN A 6 43.49 -42.70 -36.45
N THR A 7 42.22 -42.81 -36.03
CA THR A 7 41.24 -43.70 -36.66
C THR A 7 39.84 -43.54 -36.13
N THR A 8 38.96 -43.26 -37.07
CA THR A 8 37.53 -43.44 -37.23
C THR A 8 36.90 -44.73 -36.67
N SER A 9 35.64 -44.63 -36.22
CA SER A 9 34.42 -45.32 -36.68
C SER A 9 33.25 -44.99 -35.74
N GLU A 10 32.23 -44.37 -36.21
CA GLU A 10 30.98 -44.77 -36.84
C GLU A 10 30.01 -45.60 -35.98
N HIS A 11 28.78 -45.09 -36.01
CA HIS A 11 27.46 -45.72 -35.85
C HIS A 11 26.88 -45.93 -34.47
N GLY A 12 25.72 -45.29 -34.31
CA GLY A 12 24.71 -45.63 -33.33
C GLY A 12 23.61 -44.57 -33.24
N SER A 13 22.80 -44.49 -34.30
CA SER A 13 21.49 -43.81 -34.23
C SER A 13 20.56 -44.60 -33.31
N HIS A 14 19.91 -43.95 -32.37
CA HIS A 14 18.58 -44.34 -31.93
C HIS A 14 17.78 -43.10 -31.52
N ASP A 15 16.61 -43.07 -32.12
CA ASP A 15 15.53 -42.12 -32.09
C ASP A 15 14.83 -42.01 -30.72
N ASP A 16 14.12 -40.90 -30.63
CA ASP A 16 12.86 -40.70 -29.90
C ASP A 16 12.84 -40.83 -28.37
N HIS A 17 12.63 -39.70 -27.71
CA HIS A 17 11.36 -39.45 -27.07
C HIS A 17 11.24 -37.95 -26.70
N ALA A 18 10.47 -37.26 -27.53
CA ALA A 18 9.80 -36.01 -27.15
C ALA A 18 8.93 -36.26 -25.92
N ASN A 19 9.15 -35.54 -24.87
CA ASN A 19 8.10 -35.20 -23.93
C ASN A 19 8.43 -33.83 -23.27
N GLY A 20 8.22 -32.78 -24.05
CA GLY A 20 8.14 -31.42 -23.55
C GLY A 20 6.84 -31.26 -22.80
N ALA A 21 6.85 -31.57 -21.53
CA ALA A 21 5.82 -31.08 -20.64
C ALA A 21 6.00 -29.55 -20.49
N HIS A 22 5.32 -28.79 -21.34
CA HIS A 22 5.04 -27.42 -21.08
C HIS A 22 4.21 -27.39 -19.79
N HIS A 23 4.83 -27.06 -18.67
CA HIS A 23 4.13 -26.55 -17.53
C HIS A 23 3.66 -25.16 -17.95
N ASP A 24 2.44 -25.09 -18.46
CA ASP A 24 1.66 -23.87 -18.46
C ASP A 24 1.56 -23.43 -17.00
N HIS A 25 2.45 -22.50 -16.61
CA HIS A 25 2.18 -21.65 -15.47
C HIS A 25 0.94 -20.84 -15.88
N ALA A 26 -0.23 -21.33 -15.49
CA ALA A 26 -1.42 -20.50 -15.42
C ALA A 26 -1.02 -19.30 -14.55
N GLY A 27 -0.65 -18.20 -15.19
CA GLY A 27 -0.55 -16.93 -14.56
C GLY A 27 -1.94 -16.68 -13.98
N HIS A 28 -2.09 -16.79 -12.66
CA HIS A 28 -3.26 -16.28 -11.99
C HIS A 28 -3.31 -14.80 -12.36
N ASP A 29 -4.38 -14.43 -13.02
CA ASP A 29 -4.64 -13.08 -13.49
C ASP A 29 -5.03 -12.25 -12.26
N HIS A 30 -4.02 -11.89 -11.44
CA HIS A 30 -4.19 -11.13 -10.20
C HIS A 30 -4.73 -9.72 -10.45
N HIS A 31 -4.79 -9.28 -11.71
CA HIS A 31 -5.33 -7.98 -12.12
C HIS A 31 -6.83 -8.01 -12.39
N ALA A 32 -7.47 -9.19 -12.42
CA ALA A 32 -8.89 -9.31 -12.72
C ALA A 32 -9.80 -8.74 -11.61
N SER A 33 -9.24 -8.46 -10.43
CA SER A 33 -9.96 -7.89 -9.28
C SER A 33 -9.59 -6.45 -8.95
N ASP A 34 -8.68 -5.82 -9.72
CA ASP A 34 -8.26 -4.45 -9.46
C ASP A 34 -9.46 -3.49 -9.64
N ILE A 35 -9.66 -2.60 -8.68
CA ILE A 35 -10.67 -1.54 -8.74
C ILE A 35 -10.06 -0.37 -9.51
N GLU A 36 -10.62 -0.04 -10.66
CA GLU A 36 -10.10 1.01 -11.55
C GLU A 36 -10.18 2.39 -10.90
N THR A 37 -11.31 2.73 -10.29
CA THR A 37 -11.52 3.97 -9.55
C THR A 37 -11.94 3.65 -8.12
N VAL A 38 -11.14 4.06 -7.13
CA VAL A 38 -11.46 3.90 -5.72
C VAL A 38 -12.00 5.18 -5.12
N SER A 39 -12.86 5.04 -4.12
CA SER A 39 -13.34 6.15 -3.28
C SER A 39 -12.54 6.18 -1.97
N ALA A 40 -11.77 7.26 -1.77
CA ALA A 40 -10.90 7.44 -0.62
C ALA A 40 -11.57 8.27 0.48
N ALA A 41 -11.55 7.76 1.71
CA ALA A 41 -11.84 8.58 2.90
C ALA A 41 -10.52 9.12 3.46
N ILE A 42 -10.45 10.41 3.75
CA ILE A 42 -9.27 11.10 4.28
C ILE A 42 -9.52 11.48 5.73
N LEU A 43 -8.65 11.04 6.63
CA LEU A 43 -8.68 11.35 8.05
C LEU A 43 -7.47 12.19 8.46
N THR A 44 -7.70 13.44 8.86
CA THR A 44 -6.66 14.26 9.46
C THR A 44 -6.69 14.12 10.97
N ILE A 45 -5.54 13.83 11.57
CA ILE A 45 -5.36 13.67 13.01
C ILE A 45 -4.53 14.84 13.50
N SER A 46 -5.16 15.76 14.22
CA SER A 46 -4.53 16.98 14.71
C SER A 46 -5.34 17.66 15.79
N SER A 47 -4.69 18.02 16.89
CA SER A 47 -5.29 18.80 17.97
C SER A 47 -5.26 20.33 17.73
N SER A 48 -4.62 20.79 16.64
CA SER A 48 -4.39 22.21 16.39
C SER A 48 -4.91 22.73 15.04
N ARG A 49 -5.36 21.86 14.15
CA ARG A 49 -5.85 22.23 12.81
C ARG A 49 -7.37 22.25 12.72
N SER A 50 -7.86 22.89 11.67
CA SER A 50 -9.24 22.75 11.19
C SER A 50 -9.21 22.14 9.78
N LEU A 51 -10.36 21.64 9.29
CA LEU A 51 -10.46 21.14 7.90
C LEU A 51 -10.17 22.22 6.83
N GLU A 52 -10.37 23.49 7.17
CA GLU A 52 -10.09 24.63 6.28
C GLU A 52 -8.58 24.97 6.25
N GLU A 53 -7.82 24.56 7.26
CA GLU A 53 -6.38 24.79 7.40
C GLU A 53 -5.63 23.46 7.49
N ASP A 54 -5.86 22.57 6.51
CA ASP A 54 -5.31 21.21 6.47
C ASP A 54 -4.57 20.93 5.14
N PRO A 55 -3.36 21.48 4.97
CA PRO A 55 -2.60 21.30 3.74
C PRO A 55 -2.19 19.83 3.49
N ALA A 56 -2.09 19.00 4.54
CA ALA A 56 -1.78 17.60 4.38
C ALA A 56 -2.97 16.80 3.80
N GLY A 57 -4.17 17.02 4.35
CA GLY A 57 -5.38 16.41 3.82
C GLY A 57 -5.74 16.91 2.41
N GLU A 58 -5.47 18.19 2.11
CA GLU A 58 -5.62 18.74 0.75
C GLU A 58 -4.66 18.03 -0.22
N ALA A 59 -3.38 17.88 0.14
CA ALA A 59 -2.39 17.22 -0.69
C ALA A 59 -2.74 15.74 -0.97
N ILE A 60 -3.37 15.05 -0.02
CA ILE A 60 -3.90 13.69 -0.22
C ILE A 60 -5.03 13.72 -1.24
N GLY A 61 -6.04 14.59 -1.04
CA GLY A 61 -7.17 14.71 -1.94
C GLY A 61 -6.74 14.99 -3.39
N GLU A 62 -5.89 16.00 -3.57
CA GLU A 62 -5.32 16.32 -4.90
C GLU A 62 -4.54 15.16 -5.54
N ALA A 63 -3.87 14.31 -4.74
CA ALA A 63 -3.14 13.16 -5.27
C ALA A 63 -4.10 12.09 -5.79
N PHE A 64 -5.19 11.82 -5.06
CA PHE A 64 -6.22 10.88 -5.48
C PHE A 64 -6.97 11.36 -6.71
N GLU A 65 -7.42 12.62 -6.73
CA GLU A 65 -8.09 13.22 -7.89
C GLU A 65 -7.21 13.22 -9.15
N ARG A 66 -5.90 13.51 -9.04
CA ARG A 66 -4.95 13.43 -10.15
C ARG A 66 -4.73 12.03 -10.69
N ALA A 67 -4.98 11.01 -9.87
CA ALA A 67 -4.90 9.61 -10.26
C ALA A 67 -6.26 9.03 -10.71
N ASP A 68 -7.23 9.89 -11.03
CA ASP A 68 -8.59 9.53 -11.46
C ASP A 68 -9.37 8.70 -10.40
N HIS A 69 -9.08 8.94 -9.12
CA HIS A 69 -9.82 8.40 -7.97
C HIS A 69 -10.72 9.47 -7.36
N GLU A 70 -11.68 9.03 -6.53
CA GLU A 70 -12.63 9.92 -5.86
C GLU A 70 -12.29 10.10 -4.37
N VAL A 71 -12.66 11.24 -3.79
CA VAL A 71 -12.62 11.47 -2.35
C VAL A 71 -14.05 11.43 -1.82
N SER A 72 -14.40 10.34 -1.11
CA SER A 72 -15.75 10.17 -0.56
C SER A 72 -16.03 11.09 0.63
N THR A 73 -15.03 11.31 1.47
CA THR A 73 -15.16 12.18 2.66
C THR A 73 -13.82 12.66 3.18
N ARG A 74 -13.85 13.78 3.92
CA ARG A 74 -12.72 14.26 4.73
C ARG A 74 -13.21 14.48 6.17
N ALA A 75 -12.49 13.92 7.12
CA ALA A 75 -12.74 14.04 8.54
C ALA A 75 -11.50 14.54 9.28
N LEU A 76 -11.71 15.15 10.44
CA LEU A 76 -10.64 15.58 11.33
C LEU A 76 -10.98 15.17 12.75
N VAL A 77 -10.01 14.56 13.43
CA VAL A 77 -10.10 14.19 14.85
C VAL A 77 -8.88 14.68 15.63
N THR A 78 -8.99 14.69 16.93
CA THR A 78 -7.88 15.03 17.83
C THR A 78 -6.84 13.88 17.89
N ASP A 79 -5.63 14.19 18.38
CA ASP A 79 -4.58 13.20 18.64
C ASP A 79 -4.89 12.36 19.91
N ASP A 80 -6.11 11.81 19.99
CA ASP A 80 -6.56 10.91 21.05
C ASP A 80 -6.69 9.49 20.51
N HIS A 81 -6.24 8.52 21.26
CA HIS A 81 -6.23 7.12 20.85
C HIS A 81 -7.62 6.58 20.48
N ASP A 82 -8.62 6.87 21.34
CA ASP A 82 -9.97 6.33 21.19
C ASP A 82 -10.72 7.05 20.06
N ASP A 83 -10.50 8.37 19.92
CA ASP A 83 -11.05 9.16 18.82
C ASP A 83 -10.52 8.68 17.46
N VAL A 84 -9.22 8.40 17.37
CA VAL A 84 -8.60 7.86 16.14
C VAL A 84 -9.14 6.47 15.81
N GLN A 85 -9.25 5.56 16.79
CA GLN A 85 -9.82 4.24 16.56
C GLN A 85 -11.27 4.32 16.09
N ALA A 86 -12.09 5.11 16.77
CA ALA A 86 -13.50 5.27 16.42
C ALA A 86 -13.68 5.84 15.00
N ALA A 87 -12.84 6.81 14.63
CA ALA A 87 -12.88 7.39 13.29
C ALA A 87 -12.47 6.39 12.20
N ILE A 88 -11.43 5.57 12.43
CA ILE A 88 -11.04 4.52 11.48
C ILE A 88 -12.16 3.49 11.33
N ASP A 89 -12.74 3.00 12.43
CA ASP A 89 -13.84 2.04 12.42
C ASP A 89 -15.06 2.59 11.68
N GLU A 90 -15.40 3.87 11.88
CA GLU A 90 -16.49 4.54 11.16
C GLU A 90 -16.20 4.60 9.65
N LEU A 91 -14.99 5.02 9.27
CA LEU A 91 -14.63 5.22 7.86
C LEU A 91 -14.54 3.91 7.08
N VAL A 92 -13.98 2.84 7.67
CA VAL A 92 -13.91 1.53 7.01
C VAL A 92 -15.28 0.84 6.93
N GLY A 93 -16.23 1.23 7.79
CA GLY A 93 -17.61 0.73 7.78
C GLY A 93 -18.52 1.42 6.76
N ARG A 94 -18.05 2.44 6.04
CA ARG A 94 -18.85 3.16 5.04
C ARG A 94 -18.94 2.38 3.73
N GLU A 95 -20.13 2.31 3.15
CA GLU A 95 -20.36 1.66 1.85
C GLU A 95 -19.72 2.40 0.67
N ASP A 96 -19.44 3.72 0.82
CA ASP A 96 -18.84 4.59 -0.17
C ASP A 96 -17.33 4.80 0.03
N THR A 97 -16.66 3.89 0.76
CA THR A 97 -15.22 3.97 1.03
C THR A 97 -14.53 2.67 0.61
N ASP A 98 -13.57 2.78 -0.30
CA ASP A 98 -12.73 1.68 -0.75
C ASP A 98 -11.36 1.65 -0.07
N VAL A 99 -10.89 2.82 0.37
CA VAL A 99 -9.59 3.01 1.02
C VAL A 99 -9.65 4.14 2.04
N VAL A 100 -8.92 4.02 3.13
CA VAL A 100 -8.77 5.08 4.12
C VAL A 100 -7.32 5.56 4.13
N VAL A 101 -7.12 6.88 4.09
CA VAL A 101 -5.81 7.50 4.20
C VAL A 101 -5.82 8.47 5.38
N SER A 102 -5.07 8.15 6.43
CA SER A 102 -4.90 9.05 7.56
C SER A 102 -3.59 9.84 7.49
N THR A 103 -3.58 11.05 8.01
CA THR A 103 -2.39 11.90 8.11
C THR A 103 -2.30 12.57 9.47
N GLY A 104 -1.12 12.55 10.08
CA GLY A 104 -0.85 13.09 11.41
C GLY A 104 -0.63 11.99 12.46
N GLY A 105 -0.09 12.38 13.62
CA GLY A 105 0.10 11.52 14.79
C GLY A 105 0.98 10.27 14.60
N THR A 106 1.83 10.23 13.56
CA THR A 106 2.70 9.08 13.29
C THR A 106 4.15 9.25 13.75
N GLY A 107 4.47 10.35 14.43
CA GLY A 107 5.81 10.64 14.93
C GLY A 107 6.14 9.88 16.22
N ILE A 108 7.09 10.45 17.00
CA ILE A 108 7.61 9.83 18.22
C ILE A 108 7.39 10.69 19.46
N THR A 109 6.58 11.74 19.35
CA THR A 109 6.21 12.55 20.52
C THR A 109 5.15 11.82 21.36
N PRO A 110 4.99 12.16 22.63
CA PRO A 110 3.96 11.52 23.47
C PRO A 110 2.53 11.65 22.94
N ASP A 111 2.27 12.68 22.15
CA ASP A 111 0.94 12.96 21.58
C ASP A 111 0.72 12.26 20.22
N ASP A 112 1.76 11.62 19.65
CA ASP A 112 1.66 10.85 18.41
C ASP A 112 1.05 9.48 18.70
N MET A 113 -0.27 9.33 18.56
CA MET A 113 -1.02 8.12 18.93
C MET A 113 -1.57 7.31 17.75
N THR A 114 -1.43 7.80 16.52
CA THR A 114 -2.04 7.17 15.34
C THR A 114 -1.61 5.71 15.16
N ILE A 115 -0.33 5.42 15.32
CA ILE A 115 0.17 4.06 15.08
C ILE A 115 -0.32 3.10 16.16
N GLU A 116 -0.33 3.53 17.42
CA GLU A 116 -0.81 2.77 18.57
C GLU A 116 -2.32 2.50 18.47
N ALA A 117 -3.08 3.47 17.95
CA ALA A 117 -4.52 3.35 17.76
C ALA A 117 -4.89 2.44 16.59
N VAL A 118 -4.18 2.54 15.45
CA VAL A 118 -4.58 1.89 14.20
C VAL A 118 -3.98 0.49 14.02
N SER A 119 -2.71 0.27 14.43
CA SER A 119 -2.06 -1.04 14.24
C SER A 119 -2.84 -2.22 14.84
N PRO A 120 -3.49 -2.10 16.02
CA PRO A 120 -4.28 -3.21 16.58
C PRO A 120 -5.53 -3.57 15.76
N LEU A 121 -6.00 -2.68 14.89
CA LEU A 121 -7.15 -2.91 14.02
C LEU A 121 -6.78 -3.72 12.76
N PHE A 122 -5.50 -3.78 12.41
CA PHE A 122 -5.07 -4.48 11.21
C PHE A 122 -5.31 -5.99 11.30
N THR A 123 -6.07 -6.52 10.38
CA THR A 123 -6.17 -7.97 10.14
C THR A 123 -4.97 -8.48 9.35
N LYS A 124 -4.38 -7.61 8.51
CA LYS A 124 -3.16 -7.86 7.74
C LYS A 124 -2.30 -6.59 7.72
N GLU A 125 -1.03 -6.70 8.06
CA GLU A 125 -0.08 -5.59 7.92
C GLU A 125 0.54 -5.57 6.52
N LEU A 126 0.82 -4.36 6.00
CA LEU A 126 1.47 -4.14 4.71
C LEU A 126 2.83 -3.43 4.90
N PRO A 127 3.85 -4.13 5.45
CA PRO A 127 5.13 -3.52 5.82
C PRO A 127 5.87 -2.90 4.61
N GLY A 128 5.64 -3.44 3.42
CA GLY A 128 6.23 -2.93 2.18
C GLY A 128 5.89 -1.47 1.90
N PHE A 129 4.71 -0.98 2.35
CA PHE A 129 4.37 0.43 2.22
C PHE A 129 5.34 1.32 3.00
N GLY A 130 5.56 1.04 4.29
CA GLY A 130 6.48 1.80 5.12
C GLY A 130 7.93 1.73 4.63
N GLU A 131 8.35 0.60 4.08
CA GLU A 131 9.68 0.43 3.48
C GLU A 131 9.84 1.31 2.23
N LEU A 132 8.86 1.28 1.32
CA LEU A 132 8.87 2.10 0.10
C LEU A 132 8.80 3.59 0.43
N PHE A 133 7.94 3.98 1.38
CA PHE A 133 7.84 5.35 1.86
C PHE A 133 9.19 5.86 2.38
N ARG A 134 9.84 5.11 3.28
CA ARG A 134 11.15 5.47 3.83
C ARG A 134 12.22 5.55 2.75
N ARG A 135 12.21 4.63 1.79
CA ARG A 135 13.16 4.64 0.66
C ARG A 135 13.01 5.87 -0.21
N ARG A 136 11.77 6.25 -0.58
CA ARG A 136 11.51 7.44 -1.40
C ARG A 136 11.83 8.73 -0.64
N SER A 137 11.51 8.81 0.66
CA SER A 137 11.76 9.99 1.48
C SER A 137 13.23 10.22 1.82
N TYR A 138 14.09 9.18 1.80
CA TYR A 138 15.49 9.29 2.24
C TYR A 138 16.27 10.36 1.48
N GLY A 139 16.01 10.56 0.20
CA GLY A 139 16.64 11.55 -0.64
C GLY A 139 16.45 13.00 -0.17
N GLU A 140 15.29 13.27 0.47
CA GLU A 140 14.91 14.61 0.94
C GLU A 140 15.30 14.85 2.39
N VAL A 141 15.02 13.89 3.28
CA VAL A 141 15.15 14.09 4.72
C VAL A 141 16.37 13.41 5.34
N GLY A 142 17.08 12.58 4.57
CA GLY A 142 18.28 11.86 5.00
C GLY A 142 18.00 10.94 6.19
N ALA A 143 18.93 10.83 7.12
CA ALA A 143 18.84 9.93 8.28
C ALA A 143 17.66 10.25 9.22
N ARG A 144 17.06 11.45 9.15
CA ARG A 144 15.87 11.79 9.95
C ARG A 144 14.66 10.91 9.65
N ILE A 145 14.68 10.19 8.51
CA ILE A 145 13.65 9.23 8.15
C ILE A 145 13.43 8.12 9.20
N VAL A 146 14.42 7.84 10.04
CA VAL A 146 14.32 6.87 11.14
C VAL A 146 13.18 7.18 12.12
N ALA A 147 12.81 8.46 12.26
CA ALA A 147 11.73 8.89 13.14
C ALA A 147 10.33 8.72 12.55
N THR A 148 10.19 8.37 11.27
CA THR A 148 8.87 8.17 10.67
C THR A 148 8.36 6.76 10.91
N ARG A 149 7.09 6.65 11.30
CA ARG A 149 6.39 5.39 11.55
C ARG A 149 5.23 5.18 10.58
N ALA A 150 5.32 5.73 9.37
CA ALA A 150 4.33 5.49 8.33
C ALA A 150 4.11 3.99 8.11
N ILE A 151 2.86 3.54 8.14
CA ILE A 151 2.43 2.14 7.99
C ILE A 151 1.21 2.04 7.07
N ALA A 152 0.94 0.83 6.61
CA ALA A 152 -0.35 0.47 6.01
C ALA A 152 -0.75 -0.95 6.43
N GLY A 153 -2.04 -1.23 6.35
CA GLY A 153 -2.63 -2.52 6.64
C GLY A 153 -4.05 -2.63 6.09
N VAL A 154 -4.73 -3.70 6.40
CA VAL A 154 -6.13 -3.94 6.06
C VAL A 154 -6.96 -3.99 7.33
N VAL A 155 -8.03 -3.21 7.39
CA VAL A 155 -9.03 -3.21 8.45
C VAL A 155 -10.39 -3.53 7.82
N SER A 156 -11.06 -4.59 8.24
CA SER A 156 -12.39 -4.97 7.73
C SER A 156 -12.50 -4.90 6.20
N GLU A 157 -11.53 -5.53 5.50
CA GLU A 157 -11.47 -5.58 4.02
C GLU A 157 -11.13 -4.24 3.32
N THR A 158 -10.84 -3.19 4.09
CA THR A 158 -10.47 -1.87 3.57
C THR A 158 -8.99 -1.60 3.82
N PRO A 159 -8.18 -1.30 2.79
CA PRO A 159 -6.81 -0.83 2.96
C PRO A 159 -6.79 0.51 3.70
N VAL A 160 -5.90 0.61 4.69
CA VAL A 160 -5.71 1.81 5.51
C VAL A 160 -4.24 2.20 5.46
N PHE A 161 -3.97 3.47 5.10
CA PHE A 161 -2.63 4.05 5.03
C PHE A 161 -2.49 5.14 6.10
N CYS A 162 -1.45 5.07 6.94
CA CYS A 162 -1.16 6.07 7.96
C CYS A 162 0.08 6.86 7.58
N LEU A 163 -0.11 8.14 7.24
CA LEU A 163 0.92 9.04 6.72
C LEU A 163 1.37 10.06 7.77
N PRO A 164 2.62 10.56 7.70
CA PRO A 164 3.04 11.68 8.53
C PRO A 164 2.28 12.96 8.20
N GLY A 165 2.08 13.83 9.22
CA GLY A 165 1.26 15.03 9.13
C GLY A 165 1.89 16.22 8.39
N SER A 166 3.11 16.13 7.84
CA SER A 166 3.66 17.20 7.00
C SER A 166 3.13 17.09 5.57
N GLU A 167 2.84 18.21 4.93
CA GLU A 167 2.32 18.27 3.55
C GLU A 167 3.19 17.45 2.56
N ASN A 168 4.52 17.61 2.61
CA ASN A 168 5.42 16.85 1.73
C ASN A 168 5.35 15.34 1.97
N ALA A 169 5.26 14.90 3.22
CA ALA A 169 5.15 13.49 3.55
C ALA A 169 3.77 12.92 3.17
N ALA A 170 2.70 13.69 3.37
CA ALA A 170 1.35 13.34 2.93
C ALA A 170 1.29 13.19 1.41
N ARG A 171 1.85 14.15 0.65
CA ARG A 171 1.96 14.09 -0.81
C ARG A 171 2.68 12.82 -1.28
N LEU A 172 3.89 12.57 -0.76
CA LEU A 172 4.67 11.38 -1.14
C LEU A 172 3.95 10.08 -0.78
N GLY A 173 3.36 10.00 0.43
CA GLY A 173 2.62 8.83 0.87
C GLY A 173 1.39 8.56 0.00
N SER A 174 0.70 9.61 -0.42
CA SER A 174 -0.47 9.51 -1.31
C SER A 174 -0.09 9.08 -2.72
N GLU A 175 1.01 9.57 -3.26
CA GLU A 175 1.53 9.09 -4.55
C GLU A 175 1.81 7.57 -4.53
N ILE A 176 2.35 7.05 -3.41
CA ILE A 176 2.53 5.61 -3.25
C ILE A 176 1.18 4.89 -3.10
N ALA A 177 0.27 5.46 -2.31
CA ALA A 177 -1.04 4.86 -2.06
C ALA A 177 -1.86 4.74 -3.35
N THR A 178 -1.90 5.80 -4.17
CA THR A 178 -2.62 5.81 -5.46
C THR A 178 -2.08 4.81 -6.48
N GLU A 179 -0.77 4.51 -6.45
CA GLU A 179 -0.18 3.48 -7.32
C GLU A 179 -0.70 2.06 -7.00
N VAL A 180 -1.20 1.80 -5.78
CA VAL A 180 -1.51 0.44 -5.31
C VAL A 180 -2.92 0.26 -4.75
N CYS A 181 -3.65 1.35 -4.47
CA CYS A 181 -4.93 1.28 -3.74
C CYS A 181 -5.99 0.43 -4.44
N GLY A 182 -6.16 0.55 -5.76
CA GLY A 182 -7.13 -0.23 -6.52
C GLY A 182 -6.85 -1.73 -6.47
N HIS A 183 -5.57 -2.11 -6.59
CA HIS A 183 -5.13 -3.50 -6.45
C HIS A 183 -5.36 -4.03 -5.03
N LEU A 184 -4.94 -3.28 -4.01
CA LEU A 184 -5.10 -3.70 -2.62
C LEU A 184 -6.57 -3.79 -2.19
N ALA A 185 -7.41 -2.84 -2.61
CA ALA A 185 -8.85 -2.88 -2.32
C ALA A 185 -9.53 -4.08 -3.00
N GLY A 186 -9.16 -4.38 -4.25
CA GLY A 186 -9.64 -5.57 -4.93
C GLY A 186 -9.22 -6.88 -4.24
N LEU A 187 -7.96 -6.99 -3.83
CA LEU A 187 -7.47 -8.17 -3.10
C LEU A 187 -8.12 -8.32 -1.72
N ALA A 188 -8.32 -7.21 -0.99
CA ALA A 188 -8.88 -7.25 0.37
C ALA A 188 -10.31 -7.78 0.41
N ARG A 189 -11.08 -7.63 -0.69
CA ARG A 189 -12.48 -8.07 -0.82
C ARG A 189 -12.65 -9.49 -1.36
N GLN A 190 -11.61 -10.10 -1.94
CA GLN A 190 -11.72 -11.44 -2.56
C GLN A 190 -12.08 -12.56 -1.58
N ASP A 191 -11.75 -12.43 -0.30
CA ASP A 191 -12.01 -13.48 0.69
C ASP A 191 -13.47 -13.56 1.14
N SER A 192 -14.30 -12.53 0.91
CA SER A 192 -15.70 -12.48 1.36
C SER A 192 -16.68 -13.18 0.42
N GLU A 193 -16.33 -13.38 -0.85
CA GLU A 193 -17.23 -14.04 -1.83
C GLU A 193 -17.14 -15.59 -1.82
N GLN A 194 -16.23 -16.18 -1.03
CA GLN A 194 -16.00 -17.64 -1.02
C GLN A 194 -16.55 -18.38 0.21
N HIS A 195 -17.34 -17.74 1.07
CA HIS A 195 -17.91 -18.39 2.27
C HIS A 195 -19.44 -18.36 2.30
#